data_c1f68f4df2478f0e96544b591ed75c7f
#
_entry.id   c1f68f4df2478f0e96544b591ed75c7f
#
_cell.length_a   1.000
_cell.length_b   1.000
_cell.length_c   1.000
_cell.angle_alpha   90.00
_cell.angle_beta   90.00
_cell.angle_gamma   90.00
#
_symmetry.space_group_name_H-M   'P 1'
#
loop_
_entity.id
_entity.type
_entity.pdbx_description
1 polymer ?
#
loop_
_entity_poly.entity_id
_entity_poly.type
_entity_poly.pdbx_seq_one_letter_code
_entity_poly.pdbx_strand_id
1 'polypeptide(L)'
;MKLVRYGPAGKEKPGLVDVEGKLRDLSRKVKDIDPATLSDAALAALRKLDTKRLPLVKGKPRIGACVAGSGKFVAIGLNFVDHAKETGSPIPENPIVFFKSRYCIQETNEPV
;
A
#
# COMPACT_ATOMS: atom_id res chain seq x y z
N MET A 1 -3.21 1.82 12.37
CA MET A 1 -4.16 1.83 11.24
C MET A 1 -3.49 1.17 10.06
N LYS A 2 -4.10 0.16 9.47
CA LYS A 2 -3.61 -0.51 8.26
C LYS A 2 -4.64 -0.30 7.15
N LEU A 3 -4.27 0.45 6.11
CA LEU A 3 -5.11 0.67 4.93
C LEU A 3 -4.85 -0.43 3.91
N VAL A 4 -5.89 -0.86 3.22
CA VAL A 4 -5.82 -1.91 2.20
C VAL A 4 -6.77 -1.58 1.06
N ARG A 5 -6.51 -2.12 -0.11
CA ARG A 5 -7.47 -2.18 -1.22
C ARG A 5 -7.90 -3.63 -1.41
N TYR A 6 -9.20 -3.90 -1.47
CA TYR A 6 -9.73 -5.25 -1.49
C TYR A 6 -10.83 -5.41 -2.56
N GLY A 7 -11.00 -6.63 -3.04
CA GLY A 7 -12.01 -6.96 -4.04
C GLY A 7 -11.42 -7.45 -5.36
N PRO A 8 -12.25 -7.59 -6.41
CA PRO A 8 -11.80 -8.06 -7.71
C PRO A 8 -10.75 -7.13 -8.34
N ALA A 9 -9.82 -7.70 -9.13
CA ALA A 9 -8.81 -6.95 -9.85
C ALA A 9 -9.43 -5.84 -10.71
N GLY A 10 -8.87 -4.61 -10.61
CA GLY A 10 -9.36 -3.43 -11.30
C GLY A 10 -10.68 -2.85 -10.78
N LYS A 11 -11.27 -3.44 -9.73
CA LYS A 11 -12.49 -2.98 -9.06
C LYS A 11 -12.35 -2.98 -7.55
N GLU A 12 -11.11 -2.79 -7.07
CA GLU A 12 -10.82 -2.75 -5.65
C GLU A 12 -11.54 -1.59 -4.96
N LYS A 13 -11.86 -1.81 -3.69
CA LYS A 13 -12.44 -0.83 -2.79
C LYS A 13 -11.45 -0.49 -1.68
N PRO A 14 -11.48 0.74 -1.15
CA PRO A 14 -10.69 1.10 0.02
C PRO A 14 -11.20 0.39 1.27
N GLY A 15 -10.30 -0.11 2.08
CA GLY A 15 -10.58 -0.78 3.34
C GLY A 15 -9.58 -0.41 4.43
N LEU A 16 -9.93 -0.78 5.64
CA LEU A 16 -9.10 -0.60 6.83
C LEU A 16 -9.15 -1.89 7.66
N VAL A 17 -7.98 -2.36 8.08
CA VAL A 17 -7.89 -3.45 9.07
C VAL A 17 -7.88 -2.82 10.46
N ASP A 18 -8.89 -3.17 11.27
CA ASP A 18 -9.04 -2.67 12.64
C ASP A 18 -8.10 -3.35 13.63
N VAL A 19 -8.17 -2.97 14.89
CA VAL A 19 -7.31 -3.52 15.96
C VAL A 19 -7.57 -4.99 16.25
N GLU A 20 -8.74 -5.50 15.87
CA GLU A 20 -9.12 -6.90 15.99
C GLU A 20 -8.72 -7.72 14.75
N GLY A 21 -8.05 -7.09 13.77
CA GLY A 21 -7.69 -7.74 12.50
C GLY A 21 -8.84 -7.89 11.51
N LYS A 22 -9.98 -7.25 11.75
CA LYS A 22 -11.16 -7.31 10.89
C LYS A 22 -11.09 -6.25 9.79
N LEU A 23 -11.44 -6.65 8.57
CA LEU A 23 -11.50 -5.73 7.44
C LEU A 23 -12.80 -4.93 7.47
N ARG A 24 -12.68 -3.61 7.40
CA ARG A 24 -13.77 -2.63 7.38
C ARG A 24 -13.79 -1.89 6.06
N ASP A 25 -14.97 -1.67 5.51
CA ASP A 25 -15.17 -0.93 4.26
C ASP A 25 -15.05 0.58 4.50
N LEU A 26 -14.19 1.26 3.73
CA LEU A 26 -13.99 2.71 3.74
C LEU A 26 -14.67 3.43 2.58
N SER A 27 -15.37 2.75 1.67
CA SER A 27 -15.91 3.34 0.42
C SER A 27 -16.86 4.52 0.66
N ARG A 28 -17.45 4.63 1.85
CA ARG A 28 -18.30 5.78 2.25
C ARG A 28 -17.50 6.95 2.80
N LYS A 29 -16.20 6.81 3.00
CA LYS A 29 -15.32 7.83 3.60
C LYS A 29 -14.32 8.38 2.62
N VAL A 30 -13.75 7.52 1.78
CA VAL A 30 -12.77 7.86 0.74
C VAL A 30 -13.10 7.11 -0.54
N LYS A 31 -12.72 7.70 -1.67
CA LYS A 31 -12.97 7.09 -2.99
C LYS A 31 -12.06 5.87 -3.22
N ASP A 32 -10.79 6.00 -2.90
CA ASP A 32 -9.78 4.95 -3.02
C ASP A 32 -8.59 5.27 -2.08
N ILE A 33 -7.61 4.36 -1.98
CA ILE A 33 -6.32 4.62 -1.33
C ILE A 33 -5.38 5.19 -2.39
N ASP A 34 -5.49 6.46 -2.61
CA ASP A 34 -4.78 7.23 -3.62
C ASP A 34 -3.92 8.34 -2.96
N PRO A 35 -3.12 9.12 -3.72
CA PRO A 35 -2.31 10.20 -3.14
C PRO A 35 -3.11 11.22 -2.32
N ALA A 36 -4.36 11.50 -2.69
CA ALA A 36 -5.20 12.43 -1.94
C ALA A 36 -5.58 11.86 -0.57
N THR A 37 -5.97 10.59 -0.52
CA THR A 37 -6.28 9.86 0.72
C THR A 37 -5.04 9.65 1.60
N LEU A 38 -3.85 9.62 1.02
CA LEU A 38 -2.58 9.46 1.75
C LEU A 38 -1.96 10.79 2.20
N SER A 39 -2.60 11.94 1.97
CA SER A 39 -2.17 13.22 2.53
C SER A 39 -2.26 13.21 4.06
N ASP A 40 -1.40 13.99 4.73
CA ASP A 40 -1.36 14.07 6.20
C ASP A 40 -2.72 14.41 6.80
N ALA A 41 -3.42 15.37 6.19
CA ALA A 41 -4.75 15.79 6.65
C ALA A 41 -5.78 14.65 6.52
N ALA A 42 -5.80 13.93 5.39
CA ALA A 42 -6.72 12.81 5.20
C ALA A 42 -6.38 11.64 6.12
N LEU A 43 -5.10 11.31 6.32
CA LEU A 43 -4.67 10.29 7.27
C LEU A 43 -5.02 10.65 8.71
N ALA A 44 -4.89 11.92 9.10
CA ALA A 44 -5.30 12.40 10.43
C ALA A 44 -6.82 12.25 10.64
N ALA A 45 -7.63 12.54 9.60
CA ALA A 45 -9.08 12.32 9.64
C ALA A 45 -9.43 10.83 9.76
N LEU A 46 -8.78 9.96 8.99
CA LEU A 46 -9.01 8.51 9.04
C LEU A 46 -8.64 7.91 10.40
N ARG A 47 -7.58 8.40 11.05
CA ARG A 47 -7.19 7.95 12.41
C ARG A 47 -8.24 8.24 13.48
N LYS A 48 -9.09 9.26 13.28
CA LYS A 48 -10.17 9.64 14.21
C LYS A 48 -11.45 8.83 14.02
N LEU A 49 -11.53 7.98 12.99
CA LEU A 49 -12.73 7.19 12.74
C LEU A 49 -12.92 6.13 13.82
N ASP A 50 -14.17 6.01 14.31
CA ASP A 50 -14.60 4.84 15.06
C ASP A 50 -14.74 3.65 14.10
N THR A 51 -13.74 2.77 14.10
CA THR A 51 -13.68 1.63 13.18
C THR A 51 -14.82 0.64 13.38
N LYS A 52 -15.42 0.58 14.57
CA LYS A 52 -16.57 -0.29 14.86
C LYS A 52 -17.84 0.12 14.13
N ARG A 53 -17.96 1.41 13.77
CA ARG A 53 -19.08 1.94 12.98
C ARG A 53 -18.93 1.75 11.47
N LEU A 54 -17.75 1.30 11.00
CA LEU A 54 -17.54 1.01 9.60
C LEU A 54 -18.13 -0.36 9.24
N PRO A 55 -18.70 -0.53 8.03
CA PRO A 55 -19.23 -1.81 7.60
C PRO A 55 -18.18 -2.91 7.65
N LEU A 56 -18.52 -4.05 8.23
CA LEU A 56 -17.65 -5.23 8.23
C LEU A 56 -17.66 -5.88 6.85
N VAL A 57 -16.48 -6.13 6.31
CA VAL A 57 -16.32 -6.92 5.08
C VAL A 57 -16.30 -8.40 5.46
N LYS A 58 -17.27 -9.15 4.93
CA LYS A 58 -17.40 -10.58 5.20
C LYS A 58 -16.48 -11.41 4.30
N GLY A 59 -16.11 -12.59 4.78
CA GLY A 59 -15.27 -13.54 4.04
C GLY A 59 -13.79 -13.15 4.00
N LYS A 60 -13.07 -13.68 3.02
CA LYS A 60 -11.66 -13.41 2.76
C LYS A 60 -11.50 -12.84 1.35
N PRO A 61 -11.82 -11.57 1.12
CA PRO A 61 -11.66 -10.99 -0.21
C PRO A 61 -10.18 -10.92 -0.59
N ARG A 62 -9.91 -10.92 -1.89
CA ARG A 62 -8.59 -10.66 -2.44
C ARG A 62 -8.11 -9.29 -1.96
N ILE A 63 -6.83 -9.18 -1.62
CA ILE A 63 -6.16 -7.92 -1.29
C ILE A 63 -5.35 -7.51 -2.50
N GLY A 64 -5.67 -6.36 -3.06
CA GLY A 64 -5.01 -5.78 -4.21
C GLY A 64 -3.78 -4.94 -3.85
N ALA A 65 -3.16 -4.34 -4.86
CA ALA A 65 -2.08 -3.37 -4.67
C ALA A 65 -2.52 -2.28 -3.69
N CYS A 66 -1.65 -1.96 -2.72
CA CYS A 66 -2.01 -1.13 -1.56
C CYS A 66 -2.34 0.34 -1.90
N VAL A 67 -1.88 0.85 -3.05
CA VAL A 67 -2.10 2.24 -3.50
C VAL A 67 -2.63 2.24 -4.93
N ALA A 68 -3.67 3.04 -5.17
CA ALA A 68 -4.22 3.29 -6.48
C ALA A 68 -3.50 4.46 -7.17
N GLY A 69 -3.42 4.42 -8.48
CA GLY A 69 -2.99 5.56 -9.30
C GLY A 69 -1.52 5.96 -9.12
N SER A 70 -0.64 5.02 -8.75
CA SER A 70 0.79 5.30 -8.65
C SER A 70 1.34 5.80 -9.99
N GLY A 71 1.83 7.05 -10.02
CA GLY A 71 2.39 7.66 -11.24
C GLY A 71 3.83 7.22 -11.50
N LYS A 72 4.60 6.98 -10.42
CA LYS A 72 6.00 6.59 -10.46
C LYS A 72 6.28 5.47 -9.47
N PHE A 73 7.20 4.59 -9.84
CA PHE A 73 7.77 3.59 -8.94
C PHE A 73 9.28 3.82 -8.89
N VAL A 74 9.72 4.51 -7.84
CA VAL A 74 11.12 4.88 -7.64
C VAL A 74 11.76 3.87 -6.70
N ALA A 75 12.93 3.38 -7.06
CA ALA A 75 13.71 2.45 -6.24
C ALA A 75 15.09 3.03 -5.96
N ILE A 76 15.65 2.67 -4.79
CA ILE A 76 17.02 2.99 -4.40
C ILE A 76 17.82 1.70 -4.37
N GLY A 77 18.85 1.61 -5.22
CA GLY A 77 19.75 0.46 -5.29
C GLY A 77 20.76 0.47 -4.15
N LEU A 78 21.22 -0.73 -3.77
CA LEU A 78 22.24 -0.95 -2.72
C LEU A 78 21.99 -0.14 -1.44
N ASN A 79 20.71 0.00 -1.06
CA ASN A 79 20.28 0.82 0.08
C ASN A 79 20.59 0.18 1.44
N PHE A 80 20.99 -1.10 1.45
CA PHE A 80 21.39 -1.84 2.64
C PHE A 80 22.83 -2.32 2.50
N VAL A 81 23.63 -2.15 3.55
CA VAL A 81 25.04 -2.56 3.59
C VAL A 81 25.20 -4.05 3.31
N ASP A 82 24.31 -4.88 3.83
CA ASP A 82 24.35 -6.33 3.64
C ASP A 82 24.13 -6.71 2.17
N HIS A 83 23.23 -6.00 1.47
CA HIS A 83 23.04 -6.21 0.04
C HIS A 83 24.26 -5.82 -0.80
N ALA A 84 24.97 -4.74 -0.43
CA ALA A 84 26.24 -4.39 -1.09
C ALA A 84 27.31 -5.48 -0.88
N LYS A 85 27.40 -6.04 0.32
CA LYS A 85 28.31 -7.15 0.63
C LYS A 85 27.98 -8.42 -0.15
N GLU A 86 26.70 -8.80 -0.20
CA GLU A 86 26.21 -9.99 -0.93
C GLU A 86 26.55 -9.92 -2.42
N THR A 87 26.45 -8.73 -3.02
CA THR A 87 26.74 -8.49 -4.44
C THR A 87 28.21 -8.20 -4.72
N GLY A 88 29.07 -8.14 -3.69
CA GLY A 88 30.48 -7.74 -3.84
C GLY A 88 30.68 -6.30 -4.31
N SER A 89 29.67 -5.46 -4.15
CA SER A 89 29.69 -4.07 -4.60
C SER A 89 30.16 -3.12 -3.51
N PRO A 90 30.87 -2.03 -3.85
CA PRO A 90 31.20 -0.99 -2.86
C PRO A 90 29.91 -0.33 -2.35
N ILE A 91 29.95 0.14 -1.11
CA ILE A 91 28.85 0.93 -0.55
C ILE A 91 28.78 2.26 -1.32
N PRO A 92 27.62 2.59 -1.94
CA PRO A 92 27.50 3.82 -2.71
C PRO A 92 27.62 5.07 -1.82
N GLU A 93 28.40 6.04 -2.26
CA GLU A 93 28.50 7.36 -1.61
C GLU A 93 27.24 8.21 -1.85
N ASN A 94 26.56 8.00 -2.96
CA ASN A 94 25.32 8.69 -3.33
C ASN A 94 24.22 7.67 -3.60
N PRO A 95 22.95 8.01 -3.36
CA PRO A 95 21.83 7.14 -3.63
C PRO A 95 21.76 6.74 -5.12
N ILE A 96 21.72 5.44 -5.40
CA ILE A 96 21.48 4.93 -6.75
C ILE A 96 19.98 4.92 -7.00
N VAL A 97 19.47 5.95 -7.68
CA VAL A 97 18.04 6.12 -7.95
C VAL A 97 17.70 5.56 -9.34
N PHE A 98 16.66 4.72 -9.41
CA PHE A 98 16.15 4.22 -10.68
C PHE A 98 14.63 4.03 -10.66
N PHE A 99 14.03 3.98 -11.87
CA PHE A 99 12.61 3.75 -12.02
C PHE A 99 12.32 2.29 -12.35
N LYS A 100 11.29 1.76 -11.72
CA LYS A 100 10.63 0.53 -12.15
C LYS A 100 9.33 0.87 -12.87
N SER A 101 8.88 -0.01 -13.75
CA SER A 101 7.56 0.11 -14.34
C SER A 101 6.50 0.09 -13.25
N ARG A 102 5.52 0.97 -13.32
CA ARG A 102 4.34 0.92 -12.42
C ARG A 102 3.54 -0.40 -12.55
N TYR A 103 3.69 -1.10 -13.67
CA TYR A 103 3.07 -2.40 -13.89
C TYR A 103 3.75 -3.55 -13.11
N CYS A 104 4.92 -3.29 -12.49
CA CYS A 104 5.55 -4.23 -11.56
C CYS A 104 4.96 -4.17 -10.15
N ILE A 105 3.99 -3.29 -9.88
CA ILE A 105 3.28 -3.25 -8.60
C ILE A 105 2.28 -4.39 -8.60
N GLN A 106 2.61 -5.44 -7.87
CA GLN A 106 1.80 -6.65 -7.77
C GLN A 106 0.97 -6.66 -6.49
N GLU A 107 0.06 -7.59 -6.47
CA GLU A 107 -0.86 -7.84 -5.39
C GLU A 107 -0.26 -8.85 -4.41
N THR A 108 -0.86 -8.93 -3.23
CA THR A 108 -0.48 -9.92 -2.23
C THR A 108 -0.74 -11.33 -2.76
N ASN A 109 0.28 -12.20 -2.70
CA ASN A 109 0.24 -13.61 -3.14
C ASN A 109 0.13 -13.84 -4.66
N GLU A 110 0.45 -12.86 -5.49
CA GLU A 110 0.65 -13.12 -6.91
C GLU A 110 2.10 -13.59 -7.18
N PRO A 111 2.31 -14.50 -8.15
CA PRO A 111 3.65 -14.90 -8.52
C PRO A 111 4.40 -13.71 -9.16
N VAL A 112 5.67 -13.60 -8.81
CA VAL A 112 6.62 -12.60 -9.36
C VAL A 112 7.25 -13.15 -10.63
#